data_94bc68cbddfef17af85c8bea3f372f50
#
_entry.id   94bc68cbddfef17af85c8bea3f372f50
#
_cell.length_a   1.000
_cell.length_b   1.000
_cell.length_c   1.000
_cell.angle_alpha   90.00
_cell.angle_beta   90.00
_cell.angle_gamma   90.00
#
_symmetry.space_group_name_H-M   'P 1'
#
loop_
_entity.id
_entity.type
_entity.pdbx_description
1 polymer ?
#
loop_
_entity_poly.entity_id
_entity_poly.type
_entity_poly.pdbx_seq_one_letter_code
_entity_poly.pdbx_strand_id
1 'polypeptide(L)'
;MKRGFLSLLVLSLLTTGCASISVPGDTGCGYNFVECREPPQQIKLPTYEKLRSLPPAETMPVVTVYQFTDLTGQRKPRDNIADFSTAVTQGAKDLLIDALKAAGAGDNPRGTWFRVVERGLGLDHLVRERQIVRSTREDYAKATGEESANLQPMLFAGMILEGGIVGYDTNIETGGNGARYLGVGTTNQYRRDSVTISLRAVSTLTGEVILNVQTNKTILSTGSAGDVFKFFDMDTQLLELETGVTDNESVTWSVRSAIEAAVLALIEQGDERGYWEINYPEPDPVQEENKDEGN
;
A
#
# COMPACT_ATOMS: atom_id res chain seq x y z
N MET A 1 40.32 -0.67 58.63
CA MET A 1 39.12 -1.25 58.04
C MET A 1 38.24 -0.24 57.24
N LYS A 2 38.73 0.87 56.73
CA LYS A 2 37.92 1.88 55.97
C LYS A 2 38.31 1.99 54.49
N ARG A 3 39.34 1.31 54.01
CA ARG A 3 39.76 1.36 52.60
C ARG A 3 39.17 0.25 51.68
N GLY A 4 38.64 -0.82 52.26
CA GLY A 4 38.03 -1.95 51.47
C GLY A 4 36.61 -1.68 51.03
N PHE A 5 35.85 -0.81 51.74
CA PHE A 5 34.45 -0.51 51.45
C PHE A 5 34.24 0.41 50.24
N LEU A 6 35.23 1.31 50.00
CA LEU A 6 35.16 2.25 48.86
C LEU A 6 35.47 1.54 47.55
N SER A 7 36.29 0.50 47.55
CA SER A 7 36.68 -0.26 46.36
C SER A 7 35.54 -1.17 45.86
N LEU A 8 34.68 -1.66 46.77
CA LEU A 8 33.50 -2.48 46.40
C LEU A 8 32.36 -1.64 45.82
N LEU A 9 32.23 -0.37 46.25
CA LEU A 9 31.19 0.53 45.77
C LEU A 9 31.47 1.03 44.33
N VAL A 10 32.75 1.17 43.97
CA VAL A 10 33.15 1.59 42.61
C VAL A 10 33.01 0.43 41.60
N LEU A 11 33.20 -0.82 42.04
CA LEU A 11 33.07 -1.98 41.18
C LEU A 11 31.61 -2.32 40.86
N SER A 12 30.66 -1.99 41.75
CA SER A 12 29.22 -2.19 41.53
C SER A 12 28.58 -1.18 40.58
N LEU A 13 29.21 -0.02 40.34
CA LEU A 13 28.73 0.99 39.37
C LEU A 13 29.13 0.68 37.92
N LEU A 14 30.04 -0.27 37.67
CA LEU A 14 30.50 -0.64 36.33
C LEU A 14 29.69 -1.77 35.67
N THR A 15 28.74 -2.40 36.41
CA THR A 15 27.95 -3.53 35.88
C THR A 15 26.53 -3.18 35.46
N THR A 16 26.11 -1.91 35.54
CA THR A 16 24.77 -1.47 35.12
C THR A 16 24.77 -0.69 33.79
N GLY A 17 25.53 -1.16 32.82
CA GLY A 17 25.72 -0.44 31.57
C GLY A 17 25.31 -1.18 30.30
N CYS A 18 24.27 -2.02 30.32
CA CYS A 18 23.58 -2.43 29.10
C CYS A 18 22.09 -2.13 29.23
N ALA A 19 21.74 -0.84 29.29
CA ALA A 19 20.40 -0.44 28.99
C ALA A 19 20.22 -0.59 27.48
N SER A 20 19.61 -1.67 27.03
CA SER A 20 19.07 -1.77 25.69
C SER A 20 18.05 -0.64 25.54
N ILE A 21 18.41 0.38 24.74
CA ILE A 21 17.45 1.37 24.28
C ILE A 21 16.52 0.63 23.32
N SER A 22 15.38 0.18 23.82
CA SER A 22 14.30 -0.32 23.00
C SER A 22 13.70 0.88 22.27
N VAL A 23 13.99 1.00 20.99
CA VAL A 23 13.30 1.94 20.10
C VAL A 23 11.84 1.47 20.03
N PRO A 24 10.84 2.33 20.29
CA PRO A 24 9.44 1.98 20.15
C PRO A 24 9.13 1.73 18.69
N GLY A 25 8.84 0.50 18.35
CA GLY A 25 8.66 -0.03 17.00
C GLY A 25 9.52 -1.27 16.89
N ASP A 26 9.04 -2.36 17.50
CA ASP A 26 9.73 -3.66 17.43
C ASP A 26 9.67 -4.16 15.96
N THR A 27 10.65 -3.74 15.19
CA THR A 27 10.87 -4.23 13.83
C THR A 27 11.59 -5.59 13.83
N GLY A 28 11.83 -6.19 14.97
CA GLY A 28 12.60 -7.43 15.08
C GLY A 28 14.08 -7.29 14.65
N CYS A 29 14.49 -6.09 14.26
CA CYS A 29 15.85 -5.76 13.86
C CYS A 29 16.60 -5.22 15.08
N GLY A 30 17.46 -6.05 15.69
CA GLY A 30 18.46 -5.59 16.65
C GLY A 30 19.48 -4.65 15.99
N TYR A 31 20.45 -4.15 16.77
CA TYR A 31 21.51 -3.26 16.29
C TYR A 31 22.36 -3.79 15.11
N ASN A 32 22.20 -5.03 14.72
CA ASN A 32 22.81 -5.63 13.53
C ASN A 32 21.88 -5.48 12.33
N PHE A 33 21.93 -4.33 11.67
CA PHE A 33 21.21 -4.05 10.42
C PHE A 33 21.38 -5.13 9.32
N VAL A 34 22.36 -5.99 9.45
CA VAL A 34 22.68 -7.07 8.51
C VAL A 34 21.78 -8.30 8.70
N GLU A 35 21.09 -8.42 9.83
CA GLU A 35 20.26 -9.58 10.18
C GLU A 35 18.76 -9.30 10.30
N CYS A 36 18.29 -8.20 9.74
CA CYS A 36 16.87 -7.95 9.63
C CYS A 36 16.20 -8.97 8.72
N ARG A 37 15.70 -10.04 9.31
CA ARG A 37 14.94 -11.11 8.63
C ARG A 37 13.47 -11.01 8.99
N GLU A 38 12.85 -9.90 8.63
CA GLU A 38 11.40 -9.88 8.72
C GLU A 38 10.80 -10.86 7.70
N PRO A 39 9.89 -11.74 8.11
CA PRO A 39 9.21 -12.61 7.16
C PRO A 39 8.42 -11.75 6.18
N PRO A 40 8.28 -12.16 4.90
CA PRO A 40 7.46 -11.45 3.95
C PRO A 40 6.01 -11.38 4.46
N GLN A 41 5.43 -10.20 4.41
CA GLN A 41 4.09 -9.93 4.92
C GLN A 41 3.18 -9.44 3.80
N GLN A 42 1.90 -9.79 3.89
CA GLN A 42 0.89 -9.19 3.03
C GLN A 42 0.63 -7.74 3.47
N ILE A 43 0.72 -6.81 2.53
CA ILE A 43 0.47 -5.39 2.80
C ILE A 43 -1.04 -5.18 3.00
N LYS A 44 -1.41 -4.75 4.21
CA LYS A 44 -2.78 -4.37 4.58
C LYS A 44 -2.77 -2.94 5.08
N LEU A 45 -3.26 -2.02 4.27
CA LEU A 45 -3.38 -0.61 4.60
C LEU A 45 -4.78 -0.32 5.19
N PRO A 46 -4.99 0.79 5.91
CA PRO A 46 -6.31 1.17 6.40
C PRO A 46 -7.36 1.32 5.29
N THR A 47 -6.95 1.77 4.10
CA THR A 47 -7.79 1.83 2.90
C THR A 47 -8.21 0.45 2.40
N TYR A 48 -7.33 -0.54 2.49
CA TYR A 48 -7.62 -1.93 2.15
C TYR A 48 -8.70 -2.52 3.06
N GLU A 49 -8.62 -2.28 4.38
CA GLU A 49 -9.64 -2.76 5.31
C GLU A 49 -11.01 -2.10 5.07
N LYS A 50 -11.03 -0.79 4.76
CA LYS A 50 -12.27 -0.10 4.35
C LYS A 50 -12.88 -0.73 3.09
N LEU A 51 -12.04 -1.04 2.10
CA LEU A 51 -12.50 -1.63 0.85
C LEU A 51 -13.06 -3.05 1.07
N ARG A 52 -12.43 -3.84 1.95
CA ARG A 52 -12.89 -5.18 2.31
C ARG A 52 -14.21 -5.17 3.06
N SER A 53 -14.42 -4.18 3.92
CA SER A 53 -15.61 -4.07 4.78
C SER A 53 -16.84 -3.53 4.03
N LEU A 54 -16.74 -3.20 2.73
CA LEU A 54 -17.88 -2.79 1.95
C LEU A 54 -18.98 -3.87 1.95
N PRO A 55 -20.25 -3.48 2.05
CA PRO A 55 -21.36 -4.39 1.81
C PRO A 55 -21.27 -4.94 0.38
N PRO A 56 -21.79 -6.15 0.12
CA PRO A 56 -21.72 -6.76 -1.21
C PRO A 56 -22.51 -5.97 -2.26
N ALA A 57 -22.10 -6.06 -3.52
CA ALA A 57 -22.91 -5.57 -4.63
C ALA A 57 -24.14 -6.46 -4.79
N GLU A 58 -25.28 -5.90 -5.15
CA GLU A 58 -26.47 -6.68 -5.52
C GLU A 58 -26.19 -7.53 -6.75
N THR A 59 -25.55 -6.95 -7.75
CA THR A 59 -25.09 -7.65 -8.95
C THR A 59 -23.62 -7.35 -9.20
N MET A 60 -22.78 -8.39 -9.26
CA MET A 60 -21.34 -8.25 -9.50
C MET A 60 -21.04 -7.92 -10.97
N PRO A 61 -20.64 -6.69 -11.32
CA PRO A 61 -20.25 -6.36 -12.68
C PRO A 61 -18.97 -7.09 -13.10
N VAL A 62 -18.92 -7.51 -14.38
CA VAL A 62 -17.73 -8.10 -14.98
C VAL A 62 -16.87 -6.97 -15.54
N VAL A 63 -15.69 -6.80 -15.02
CA VAL A 63 -14.76 -5.71 -15.38
C VAL A 63 -13.44 -6.25 -15.90
N THR A 64 -12.75 -5.43 -16.66
CA THR A 64 -11.38 -5.70 -17.11
C THR A 64 -10.50 -4.47 -16.96
N VAL A 65 -9.20 -4.69 -16.75
CA VAL A 65 -8.16 -3.66 -16.73
C VAL A 65 -7.21 -3.89 -17.90
N TYR A 66 -7.27 -3.03 -18.93
CA TYR A 66 -6.33 -3.10 -20.05
C TYR A 66 -5.02 -2.43 -19.69
N GLN A 67 -5.07 -1.17 -19.33
CA GLN A 67 -3.89 -0.37 -19.04
C GLN A 67 -4.10 0.45 -17.77
N PHE A 68 -3.13 0.35 -16.86
CA PHE A 68 -3.07 1.18 -15.67
C PHE A 68 -1.58 1.32 -15.30
N THR A 69 -0.96 2.42 -15.74
CA THR A 69 0.49 2.60 -15.69
C THR A 69 0.87 3.95 -15.12
N ASP A 70 2.16 4.14 -14.91
CA ASP A 70 2.73 5.43 -14.60
C ASP A 70 2.75 6.32 -15.85
N LEU A 71 1.99 7.41 -15.82
CA LEU A 71 1.88 8.43 -16.86
C LEU A 71 2.67 9.69 -16.50
N THR A 72 3.35 9.73 -15.36
CA THR A 72 4.09 10.91 -14.90
C THR A 72 5.44 11.08 -15.60
N GLY A 73 6.05 9.96 -16.03
CA GLY A 73 7.39 9.94 -16.60
C GLY A 73 8.51 10.34 -15.64
N GLN A 74 8.21 10.46 -14.35
CA GLN A 74 9.15 10.94 -13.34
C GLN A 74 10.24 9.91 -13.01
N ARG A 75 11.47 10.40 -12.85
CA ARG A 75 12.64 9.62 -12.47
C ARG A 75 13.07 9.97 -11.06
N LYS A 76 13.75 9.03 -10.38
CA LYS A 76 14.31 9.29 -9.05
C LYS A 76 15.39 10.36 -9.14
N PRO A 77 15.32 11.41 -8.33
CA PRO A 77 16.41 12.40 -8.28
C PRO A 77 17.65 11.74 -7.67
N ARG A 78 18.82 11.94 -8.32
CA ARG A 78 20.13 11.61 -7.76
C ARG A 78 21.11 12.72 -8.10
N ASP A 79 21.95 13.04 -7.13
CA ASP A 79 23.05 13.98 -7.33
C ASP A 79 24.14 13.33 -8.22
N ASN A 80 24.48 14.01 -9.29
CA ASN A 80 25.64 13.74 -10.18
C ASN A 80 25.56 12.49 -11.10
N ILE A 81 24.49 11.71 -11.14
CA ILE A 81 24.36 10.58 -12.08
C ILE A 81 22.94 10.55 -12.65
N ALA A 82 22.82 10.35 -13.97
CA ALA A 82 21.52 10.10 -14.61
C ALA A 82 20.94 8.77 -14.08
N ASP A 83 19.89 8.85 -13.27
CA ASP A 83 19.16 7.67 -12.80
C ASP A 83 18.00 7.38 -13.76
N PHE A 84 18.00 6.18 -14.33
CA PHE A 84 16.93 5.70 -15.21
C PHE A 84 15.78 5.05 -14.43
N SER A 85 15.91 4.91 -13.10
CA SER A 85 14.86 4.34 -12.27
C SER A 85 13.64 5.26 -12.19
N THR A 86 12.45 4.67 -12.32
CA THR A 86 11.19 5.42 -12.17
C THR A 86 10.97 5.82 -10.71
N ALA A 87 10.37 6.99 -10.50
CA ALA A 87 10.08 7.51 -9.17
C ALA A 87 8.92 6.74 -8.51
N VAL A 88 7.97 6.26 -9.31
CA VAL A 88 6.79 5.51 -8.87
C VAL A 88 6.81 4.08 -9.41
N THR A 89 6.01 3.20 -8.79
CA THR A 89 5.92 1.79 -9.18
C THR A 89 5.37 1.62 -10.59
N GLN A 90 5.91 0.65 -11.33
CA GLN A 90 5.42 0.25 -12.65
C GLN A 90 4.36 -0.87 -12.58
N GLY A 91 4.17 -1.46 -11.40
CA GLY A 91 3.18 -2.53 -11.13
C GLY A 91 1.79 -2.03 -10.73
N ALA A 92 1.41 -0.81 -11.07
CA ALA A 92 0.15 -0.21 -10.63
C ALA A 92 -1.11 -0.97 -11.11
N LYS A 93 -1.04 -1.65 -12.28
CA LYS A 93 -2.13 -2.52 -12.78
C LYS A 93 -2.43 -3.66 -11.80
N ASP A 94 -1.41 -4.32 -11.28
CA ASP A 94 -1.60 -5.45 -10.38
C ASP A 94 -2.15 -4.99 -9.03
N LEU A 95 -1.74 -3.81 -8.56
CA LEU A 95 -2.32 -3.18 -7.38
C LEU A 95 -3.81 -2.85 -7.57
N LEU A 96 -4.21 -2.39 -8.76
CA LEU A 96 -5.61 -2.13 -9.08
C LEU A 96 -6.43 -3.43 -9.11
N ILE A 97 -5.91 -4.48 -9.73
CA ILE A 97 -6.58 -5.79 -9.77
C ILE A 97 -6.75 -6.34 -8.34
N ASP A 98 -5.74 -6.22 -7.50
CA ASP A 98 -5.81 -6.65 -6.10
C ASP A 98 -6.88 -5.87 -5.33
N ALA A 99 -6.94 -4.54 -5.49
CA ALA A 99 -7.95 -3.69 -4.89
C ALA A 99 -9.39 -4.06 -5.35
N LEU A 100 -9.60 -4.27 -6.65
CA LEU A 100 -10.88 -4.70 -7.20
C LEU A 100 -11.35 -6.05 -6.65
N LYS A 101 -10.42 -6.99 -6.44
CA LYS A 101 -10.71 -8.30 -5.86
C LYS A 101 -10.93 -8.25 -4.35
N ALA A 102 -10.33 -7.27 -3.67
CA ALA A 102 -10.50 -7.06 -2.23
C ALA A 102 -11.85 -6.41 -1.89
N ALA A 103 -12.46 -5.66 -2.83
CA ALA A 103 -13.71 -4.94 -2.60
C ALA A 103 -14.84 -5.87 -2.12
N GLY A 104 -15.37 -5.58 -0.92
CA GLY A 104 -16.43 -6.35 -0.28
C GLY A 104 -16.03 -7.79 0.07
N ALA A 105 -14.73 -8.10 0.09
CA ALA A 105 -14.30 -9.47 0.36
C ALA A 105 -14.64 -9.91 1.79
N GLY A 106 -14.59 -9.01 2.78
CA GLY A 106 -14.85 -9.35 4.17
C GLY A 106 -14.11 -10.63 4.57
N ASP A 107 -14.86 -11.63 4.98
CA ASP A 107 -14.40 -12.99 5.21
C ASP A 107 -14.56 -13.90 3.98
N ASN A 108 -15.14 -13.38 2.89
CA ASN A 108 -15.32 -14.12 1.62
C ASN A 108 -14.09 -13.94 0.73
N PRO A 109 -13.24 -14.98 0.54
CA PRO A 109 -11.99 -14.86 -0.23
C PRO A 109 -12.21 -14.60 -1.72
N ARG A 110 -13.43 -14.70 -2.25
CA ARG A 110 -13.74 -14.47 -3.67
C ARG A 110 -14.01 -13.02 -4.01
N GLY A 111 -14.16 -12.13 -3.00
CA GLY A 111 -14.69 -10.80 -3.18
C GLY A 111 -16.20 -10.83 -3.52
N THR A 112 -16.84 -9.67 -3.45
CA THR A 112 -18.30 -9.57 -3.66
C THR A 112 -18.69 -8.43 -4.59
N TRP A 113 -17.71 -7.64 -5.08
CA TRP A 113 -17.99 -6.48 -5.90
C TRP A 113 -17.76 -6.72 -7.38
N PHE A 114 -16.57 -7.18 -7.76
CA PHE A 114 -16.20 -7.26 -9.17
C PHE A 114 -15.77 -8.67 -9.58
N ARG A 115 -16.20 -9.07 -10.77
CA ARG A 115 -15.62 -10.21 -11.48
C ARG A 115 -14.57 -9.69 -12.46
N VAL A 116 -13.32 -9.72 -12.06
CA VAL A 116 -12.20 -9.21 -12.87
C VAL A 116 -11.78 -10.27 -13.88
N VAL A 117 -11.79 -9.92 -15.17
CA VAL A 117 -11.37 -10.80 -16.27
C VAL A 117 -10.09 -10.28 -16.93
N GLU A 118 -9.21 -11.22 -17.31
CA GLU A 118 -7.96 -10.89 -17.99
C GLU A 118 -8.19 -10.48 -19.44
N ARG A 119 -7.67 -9.31 -19.83
CA ARG A 119 -7.69 -8.76 -21.19
C ARG A 119 -6.39 -8.05 -21.57
N GLY A 120 -5.44 -7.95 -20.64
CA GLY A 120 -4.13 -7.35 -20.88
C GLY A 120 -3.17 -8.31 -21.59
N LEU A 121 -1.88 -8.18 -21.28
CA LEU A 121 -0.81 -9.01 -21.85
C LEU A 121 -0.98 -10.50 -21.59
N GLY A 122 -1.70 -10.88 -20.55
CA GLY A 122 -2.01 -12.28 -20.23
C GLY A 122 -3.06 -12.93 -21.13
N LEU A 123 -3.81 -12.16 -21.95
CA LEU A 123 -4.87 -12.69 -22.78
C LEU A 123 -4.34 -13.68 -23.84
N ASP A 124 -3.21 -13.38 -24.46
CA ASP A 124 -2.61 -14.25 -25.48
C ASP A 124 -2.22 -15.61 -24.88
N HIS A 125 -1.66 -15.61 -23.68
CA HIS A 125 -1.34 -16.85 -22.96
C HIS A 125 -2.59 -17.62 -22.61
N LEU A 126 -3.64 -16.96 -22.13
CA LEU A 126 -4.92 -17.58 -21.83
C LEU A 126 -5.57 -18.21 -23.07
N VAL A 127 -5.58 -17.48 -24.19
CA VAL A 127 -6.15 -17.99 -25.47
C VAL A 127 -5.37 -19.22 -25.94
N ARG A 128 -4.03 -19.16 -25.90
CA ARG A 128 -3.16 -20.29 -26.26
C ARG A 128 -3.43 -21.50 -25.37
N GLU A 129 -3.50 -21.31 -24.05
CA GLU A 129 -3.78 -22.38 -23.11
C GLU A 129 -5.16 -23.02 -23.37
N ARG A 130 -6.19 -22.20 -23.59
CA ARG A 130 -7.53 -22.68 -23.94
C ARG A 130 -7.53 -23.48 -25.23
N GLN A 131 -6.70 -23.14 -26.22
CA GLN A 131 -6.56 -23.90 -27.46
C GLN A 131 -5.90 -25.25 -27.20
N ILE A 132 -4.85 -25.31 -26.37
CA ILE A 132 -4.22 -26.58 -25.95
C ILE A 132 -5.23 -27.49 -25.24
N VAL A 133 -5.97 -26.94 -24.26
CA VAL A 133 -6.97 -27.70 -23.52
C VAL A 133 -8.04 -28.27 -24.46
N ARG A 134 -8.51 -27.48 -25.45
CA ARG A 134 -9.48 -27.94 -26.42
C ARG A 134 -8.92 -29.10 -27.25
N SER A 135 -7.75 -28.93 -27.82
CA SER A 135 -7.07 -29.94 -28.62
C SER A 135 -6.85 -31.25 -27.84
N THR A 136 -6.32 -31.13 -26.61
CA THR A 136 -6.09 -32.27 -25.73
C THR A 136 -7.38 -33.04 -25.40
N ARG A 137 -8.48 -32.31 -25.13
CA ARG A 137 -9.78 -32.96 -24.87
C ARG A 137 -10.34 -33.68 -26.10
N GLU A 138 -10.19 -33.09 -27.29
CA GLU A 138 -10.60 -33.71 -28.55
C GLU A 138 -9.80 -35.00 -28.83
N ASP A 139 -8.49 -34.98 -28.58
CA ASP A 139 -7.64 -36.16 -28.79
C ASP A 139 -7.93 -37.25 -27.75
N TYR A 140 -8.20 -36.88 -26.51
CA TYR A 140 -8.63 -37.84 -25.49
C TYR A 140 -9.97 -38.48 -25.83
N ALA A 141 -10.95 -37.68 -26.23
CA ALA A 141 -12.25 -38.18 -26.65
C ALA A 141 -12.16 -39.17 -27.83
N LYS A 142 -11.31 -38.91 -28.83
CA LYS A 142 -11.03 -39.82 -29.92
C LYS A 142 -10.39 -41.12 -29.44
N ALA A 143 -9.52 -41.07 -28.47
CA ALA A 143 -8.81 -42.23 -27.96
C ALA A 143 -9.69 -43.13 -27.07
N THR A 144 -10.59 -42.55 -26.29
CA THR A 144 -11.48 -43.26 -25.36
C THR A 144 -12.87 -43.57 -25.91
N GLY A 145 -13.29 -42.94 -27.01
CA GLY A 145 -14.65 -43.02 -27.55
C GLY A 145 -15.67 -42.23 -26.70
N GLU A 146 -15.24 -41.41 -25.76
CA GLU A 146 -16.08 -40.54 -24.94
C GLU A 146 -16.37 -39.22 -25.65
N GLU A 147 -17.47 -38.55 -25.25
CA GLU A 147 -17.83 -37.27 -25.80
C GLU A 147 -16.91 -36.16 -25.20
N SER A 148 -16.34 -35.32 -26.07
CA SER A 148 -15.50 -34.22 -25.62
C SER A 148 -16.30 -33.15 -24.89
N ALA A 149 -15.99 -32.91 -23.63
CA ALA A 149 -16.58 -31.81 -22.87
C ALA A 149 -16.12 -30.45 -23.41
N ASN A 150 -17.05 -29.61 -23.82
CA ASN A 150 -16.77 -28.25 -24.28
C ASN A 150 -16.22 -27.35 -23.16
N LEU A 151 -15.31 -26.48 -23.51
CA LEU A 151 -14.89 -25.40 -22.59
C LEU A 151 -16.03 -24.39 -22.43
N GLN A 152 -16.29 -23.96 -21.21
CA GLN A 152 -17.21 -22.87 -20.97
C GLN A 152 -16.77 -21.63 -21.74
N PRO A 153 -17.70 -20.82 -22.27
CA PRO A 153 -17.37 -19.55 -22.92
C PRO A 153 -16.68 -18.60 -21.93
N MET A 154 -15.79 -17.76 -22.44
CA MET A 154 -15.19 -16.71 -21.64
C MET A 154 -16.22 -15.64 -21.30
N LEU A 155 -16.14 -15.10 -20.11
CA LEU A 155 -16.95 -13.96 -19.71
C LEU A 155 -16.61 -12.76 -20.60
N PHE A 156 -17.60 -12.02 -21.03
CA PHE A 156 -17.37 -10.69 -21.60
C PHE A 156 -17.29 -9.66 -20.45
N ALA A 157 -16.47 -8.63 -20.63
CA ALA A 157 -16.42 -7.51 -19.69
C ALA A 157 -17.49 -6.50 -20.08
N GLY A 158 -18.40 -6.19 -19.18
CA GLY A 158 -19.39 -5.11 -19.36
C GLY A 158 -18.77 -3.73 -19.23
N MET A 159 -17.59 -3.66 -18.61
CA MET A 159 -16.91 -2.40 -18.30
C MET A 159 -15.39 -2.57 -18.42
N ILE A 160 -14.75 -1.56 -18.97
CA ILE A 160 -13.29 -1.40 -18.99
C ILE A 160 -12.91 -0.39 -17.94
N LEU A 161 -11.94 -0.74 -17.10
CA LEU A 161 -11.31 0.15 -16.14
C LEU A 161 -9.93 0.54 -16.69
N GLU A 162 -9.71 1.83 -16.84
CA GLU A 162 -8.49 2.41 -17.37
C GLU A 162 -8.03 3.61 -16.54
N GLY A 163 -6.75 3.94 -16.62
CA GLY A 163 -6.18 5.10 -15.96
C GLY A 163 -4.71 4.93 -15.65
N GLY A 164 -4.29 5.50 -14.53
CA GLY A 164 -2.91 5.41 -14.11
C GLY A 164 -2.53 6.44 -13.04
N ILE A 165 -1.24 6.50 -12.78
CA ILE A 165 -0.65 7.53 -11.94
C ILE A 165 -0.42 8.74 -12.83
N VAL A 166 -1.22 9.80 -12.60
CA VAL A 166 -1.23 11.00 -13.46
C VAL A 166 -0.43 12.16 -12.88
N GLY A 167 -0.10 12.12 -11.61
CA GLY A 167 0.71 13.13 -10.92
C GLY A 167 1.61 12.50 -9.87
N TYR A 168 2.83 12.98 -9.79
CA TYR A 168 3.76 12.72 -8.70
C TYR A 168 4.57 14.00 -8.45
N ASP A 169 4.14 14.77 -7.48
CA ASP A 169 4.76 16.04 -7.14
C ASP A 169 5.65 15.84 -5.93
N THR A 170 6.91 16.24 -6.06
CA THR A 170 7.91 16.12 -5.01
C THR A 170 8.23 17.49 -4.43
N ASN A 171 8.64 17.51 -3.15
CA ASN A 171 9.03 18.73 -2.45
C ASN A 171 7.94 19.82 -2.46
N ILE A 172 6.67 19.44 -2.41
CA ILE A 172 5.55 20.39 -2.37
C ILE A 172 5.72 21.34 -1.17
N GLU A 173 6.17 20.78 -0.05
CA GLU A 173 6.47 21.50 1.15
C GLU A 173 7.69 20.89 1.82
N THR A 174 8.66 21.69 2.11
CA THR A 174 9.85 21.31 2.87
C THR A 174 10.05 22.31 4.01
N GLY A 175 10.37 21.80 5.17
CA GLY A 175 10.61 22.66 6.32
C GLY A 175 11.48 21.94 7.34
N GLY A 176 11.98 22.71 8.27
CA GLY A 176 12.78 22.18 9.36
C GLY A 176 13.11 23.25 10.37
N ASN A 177 13.43 22.80 11.56
CA ASN A 177 13.93 23.64 12.66
C ASN A 177 15.14 22.95 13.26
N GLY A 178 16.12 23.76 13.55
CA GLY A 178 17.33 23.31 14.24
C GLY A 178 17.71 24.32 15.34
N ALA A 179 18.26 23.81 16.40
CA ALA A 179 18.85 24.62 17.46
C ALA A 179 20.19 24.05 17.84
N ARG A 180 21.16 24.91 18.04
CA ARG A 180 22.51 24.56 18.51
C ARG A 180 22.92 25.43 19.68
N TYR A 181 23.36 24.79 20.76
CA TYR A 181 23.85 25.46 21.95
C TYR A 181 25.08 24.75 22.51
N LEU A 182 26.17 25.48 22.71
CA LEU A 182 27.44 24.96 23.25
C LEU A 182 27.97 23.70 22.55
N GLY A 183 27.80 23.60 21.21
CA GLY A 183 28.27 22.48 20.43
C GLY A 183 27.33 21.26 20.42
N VAL A 184 26.13 21.35 21.02
CA VAL A 184 25.09 20.36 20.92
C VAL A 184 23.97 20.90 20.03
N GLY A 185 23.64 20.21 18.97
CA GLY A 185 22.59 20.61 18.01
C GLY A 185 21.56 19.54 17.79
N THR A 186 20.34 19.96 17.49
CA THR A 186 19.27 19.09 16.97
C THR A 186 18.67 19.75 15.74
N THR A 187 18.37 18.94 14.72
CA THR A 187 17.71 19.38 13.49
C THR A 187 16.59 18.43 13.16
N ASN A 188 15.39 18.98 12.91
CA ASN A 188 14.26 18.24 12.39
C ASN A 188 13.93 18.77 11.01
N GLN A 189 13.71 17.89 10.07
CA GLN A 189 13.33 18.20 8.70
C GLN A 189 12.13 17.38 8.30
N TYR A 190 11.28 17.95 7.43
CA TYR A 190 10.20 17.21 6.79
C TYR A 190 10.09 17.56 5.32
N ARG A 191 9.58 16.62 4.55
CA ARG A 191 9.27 16.77 3.14
C ARG A 191 7.91 16.18 2.88
N ARG A 192 7.11 16.87 2.09
CA ARG A 192 5.81 16.41 1.63
C ARG A 192 5.84 16.24 0.12
N ASP A 193 5.51 15.05 -0.31
CA ASP A 193 5.29 14.71 -1.72
C ASP A 193 3.81 14.36 -1.91
N SER A 194 3.32 14.26 -3.14
CA SER A 194 1.98 13.74 -3.40
C SER A 194 1.94 12.86 -4.65
N VAL A 195 1.04 11.90 -4.63
CA VAL A 195 0.72 11.06 -5.79
C VAL A 195 -0.75 11.20 -6.13
N THR A 196 -1.06 11.37 -7.41
CA THR A 196 -2.41 11.48 -7.94
C THR A 196 -2.70 10.32 -8.87
N ILE A 197 -3.81 9.63 -8.59
CA ILE A 197 -4.34 8.53 -9.38
C ILE A 197 -5.58 9.02 -10.13
N SER A 198 -5.74 8.61 -11.38
CA SER A 198 -6.98 8.74 -12.15
C SER A 198 -7.46 7.37 -12.57
N LEU A 199 -8.74 7.07 -12.31
CA LEU A 199 -9.41 5.82 -12.67
C LEU A 199 -10.73 6.14 -13.34
N ARG A 200 -10.92 5.64 -14.58
CA ARG A 200 -12.16 5.81 -15.33
C ARG A 200 -12.77 4.46 -15.67
N ALA A 201 -14.09 4.44 -15.72
CA ALA A 201 -14.87 3.30 -16.15
C ALA A 201 -15.56 3.60 -17.49
N VAL A 202 -15.37 2.73 -18.46
CA VAL A 202 -15.91 2.85 -19.82
C VAL A 202 -16.85 1.69 -20.09
N SER A 203 -18.08 1.97 -20.49
CA SER A 203 -19.05 0.95 -20.91
C SER A 203 -18.60 0.28 -22.21
N THR A 204 -18.52 -1.05 -22.23
CA THR A 204 -18.20 -1.79 -23.47
C THR A 204 -19.36 -1.81 -24.46
N LEU A 205 -20.59 -1.54 -24.00
CA LEU A 205 -21.80 -1.54 -24.83
C LEU A 205 -21.92 -0.26 -25.63
N THR A 206 -21.62 0.91 -25.01
CA THR A 206 -21.84 2.21 -25.61
C THR A 206 -20.55 2.95 -25.95
N GLY A 207 -19.41 2.55 -25.35
CA GLY A 207 -18.14 3.30 -25.44
C GLY A 207 -18.13 4.56 -24.57
N GLU A 208 -19.16 4.81 -23.77
CA GLU A 208 -19.27 5.97 -22.92
C GLU A 208 -18.37 5.84 -21.68
N VAL A 209 -17.73 6.94 -21.29
CA VAL A 209 -17.05 7.06 -20.01
C VAL A 209 -18.10 7.36 -18.94
N ILE A 210 -18.53 6.33 -18.22
CA ILE A 210 -19.62 6.44 -17.23
C ILE A 210 -19.14 7.05 -15.91
N LEU A 211 -17.89 6.80 -15.52
CA LEU A 211 -17.29 7.33 -14.30
C LEU A 211 -15.84 7.72 -14.54
N ASN A 212 -15.39 8.77 -13.87
CA ASN A 212 -14.00 9.17 -13.80
C ASN A 212 -13.71 9.73 -12.41
N VAL A 213 -12.90 9.02 -11.64
CA VAL A 213 -12.52 9.40 -10.28
C VAL A 213 -11.04 9.75 -10.22
N GLN A 214 -10.70 10.70 -9.37
CA GLN A 214 -9.33 11.07 -9.09
C GLN A 214 -9.12 11.08 -7.58
N THR A 215 -8.00 10.49 -7.15
CA THR A 215 -7.59 10.48 -5.75
C THR A 215 -6.16 11.00 -5.62
N ASN A 216 -5.92 11.73 -4.54
CA ASN A 216 -4.59 12.23 -4.20
C ASN A 216 -4.18 11.71 -2.82
N LYS A 217 -2.95 11.22 -2.70
CA LYS A 217 -2.35 10.80 -1.44
C LYS A 217 -1.08 11.60 -1.19
N THR A 218 -1.04 12.25 -0.04
CA THR A 218 0.16 12.90 0.46
C THR A 218 1.11 11.87 1.06
N ILE A 219 2.40 12.02 0.76
CA ILE A 219 3.51 11.19 1.23
C ILE A 219 4.36 12.07 2.16
N LEU A 220 4.55 11.65 3.39
CA LEU A 220 5.33 12.38 4.37
C LEU A 220 6.66 11.70 4.62
N SER A 221 7.73 12.47 4.55
CA SER A 221 9.08 12.05 4.93
C SER A 221 9.57 12.98 6.05
N THR A 222 10.06 12.39 7.13
CA THR A 222 10.60 13.15 8.28
C THR A 222 12.00 12.69 8.60
N GLY A 223 12.85 13.63 8.96
CA GLY A 223 14.22 13.36 9.40
C GLY A 223 14.54 14.13 10.66
N SER A 224 15.14 13.46 11.63
CA SER A 224 15.64 14.06 12.85
C SER A 224 17.13 13.74 13.00
N ALA A 225 17.95 14.75 13.18
CA ALA A 225 19.38 14.59 13.42
C ALA A 225 19.81 15.33 14.68
N GLY A 226 20.70 14.71 15.43
CA GLY A 226 21.36 15.33 16.58
C GLY A 226 22.87 15.27 16.38
N ASP A 227 23.54 16.38 16.63
CA ASP A 227 24.98 16.49 16.55
C ASP A 227 25.57 17.02 17.84
N VAL A 228 26.74 16.50 18.23
CA VAL A 228 27.52 16.99 19.34
C VAL A 228 28.92 17.35 18.83
N PHE A 229 29.25 18.61 18.92
CA PHE A 229 30.55 19.14 18.56
C PHE A 229 31.20 19.74 19.78
N LYS A 230 32.27 19.15 20.30
CA LYS A 230 32.94 19.63 21.50
C LYS A 230 34.45 19.68 21.32
N PHE A 231 35.03 20.88 21.52
CA PHE A 231 36.45 21.04 21.67
C PHE A 231 36.86 20.78 23.12
N PHE A 232 37.82 19.92 23.32
CA PHE A 232 38.53 19.79 24.59
C PHE A 232 39.83 20.58 24.53
N ASP A 233 40.00 21.55 25.44
CA ASP A 233 41.06 22.55 25.42
C ASP A 233 42.42 22.03 25.95
N MET A 234 42.66 20.75 25.97
CA MET A 234 43.91 20.13 26.25
C MET A 234 44.23 19.04 25.24
N ASP A 235 45.09 19.35 24.29
CA ASP A 235 45.60 18.42 23.28
C ASP A 235 44.67 18.17 22.06
N THR A 236 44.31 19.20 21.31
CA THR A 236 43.79 19.16 19.95
C THR A 236 42.88 17.95 19.57
N GLN A 237 42.10 17.43 20.48
CA GLN A 237 41.14 16.37 20.21
C GLN A 237 39.74 16.97 19.93
N LEU A 238 39.29 16.78 18.70
CA LEU A 238 37.92 17.10 18.27
C LEU A 238 37.05 15.86 18.48
N LEU A 239 36.00 15.98 19.29
CA LEU A 239 34.94 14.99 19.35
C LEU A 239 33.75 15.48 18.51
N GLU A 240 33.44 14.75 17.45
CA GLU A 240 32.28 14.95 16.63
C GLU A 240 31.44 13.67 16.67
N LEU A 241 30.20 13.81 17.09
CA LEU A 241 29.24 12.74 17.16
C LEU A 241 27.97 13.19 16.44
N GLU A 242 27.57 12.47 15.41
CA GLU A 242 26.36 12.73 14.65
C GLU A 242 25.47 11.49 14.70
N THR A 243 24.20 11.70 15.03
CA THR A 243 23.18 10.66 14.98
C THR A 243 21.96 11.19 14.24
N GLY A 244 21.40 10.40 13.33
CA GLY A 244 20.23 10.79 12.57
C GLY A 244 19.27 9.62 12.38
N VAL A 245 17.97 9.91 12.38
CA VAL A 245 16.90 8.97 12.04
C VAL A 245 16.04 9.61 10.98
N THR A 246 15.77 8.87 9.90
CA THR A 246 14.87 9.30 8.83
C THR A 246 13.74 8.28 8.71
N ASP A 247 12.50 8.76 8.74
CA ASP A 247 11.31 7.97 8.49
C ASP A 247 10.67 8.45 7.19
N ASN A 248 10.51 7.54 6.24
CA ASN A 248 9.96 7.82 4.93
C ASN A 248 8.78 6.90 4.65
N GLU A 249 7.60 7.48 4.42
CA GLU A 249 6.47 6.72 3.91
C GLU A 249 6.81 6.14 2.52
N SER A 250 6.53 4.84 2.33
CA SER A 250 6.81 4.17 1.06
C SER A 250 5.95 4.73 -0.06
N VAL A 251 6.57 5.19 -1.15
CA VAL A 251 5.87 5.64 -2.37
C VAL A 251 4.95 4.54 -2.91
N THR A 252 5.39 3.29 -2.91
CA THR A 252 4.58 2.15 -3.38
C THR A 252 3.34 1.93 -2.52
N TRP A 253 3.45 2.07 -1.20
CA TRP A 253 2.30 1.96 -0.29
C TRP A 253 1.33 3.12 -0.46
N SER A 254 1.84 4.32 -0.70
CA SER A 254 1.02 5.50 -0.97
C SER A 254 0.28 5.39 -2.29
N VAL A 255 0.93 4.86 -3.34
CA VAL A 255 0.25 4.53 -4.61
C VAL A 255 -0.83 3.49 -4.40
N ARG A 256 -0.54 2.41 -3.64
CA ARG A 256 -1.52 1.38 -3.31
C ARG A 256 -2.74 1.98 -2.59
N SER A 257 -2.50 2.76 -1.54
CA SER A 257 -3.57 3.42 -0.78
C SER A 257 -4.43 4.35 -1.66
N ALA A 258 -3.80 5.09 -2.57
CA ALA A 258 -4.52 5.96 -3.50
C ALA A 258 -5.36 5.17 -4.51
N ILE A 259 -4.87 4.02 -5.00
CA ILE A 259 -5.62 3.11 -5.88
C ILE A 259 -6.81 2.49 -5.14
N GLU A 260 -6.62 2.01 -3.91
CA GLU A 260 -7.69 1.47 -3.07
C GLU A 260 -8.78 2.52 -2.81
N ALA A 261 -8.38 3.77 -2.52
CA ALA A 261 -9.31 4.89 -2.38
C ALA A 261 -10.02 5.23 -3.70
N ALA A 262 -9.35 5.10 -4.84
CA ALA A 262 -9.98 5.30 -6.15
C ALA A 262 -11.04 4.24 -6.46
N VAL A 263 -10.79 2.99 -6.11
CA VAL A 263 -11.79 1.90 -6.26
C VAL A 263 -12.98 2.15 -5.33
N LEU A 264 -12.74 2.55 -4.08
CA LEU A 264 -13.79 2.91 -3.13
C LEU A 264 -14.67 4.04 -3.67
N ALA A 265 -14.04 5.15 -4.10
CA ALA A 265 -14.76 6.30 -4.69
C ALA A 265 -15.51 5.94 -5.99
N LEU A 266 -14.96 5.01 -6.80
CA LEU A 266 -15.64 4.49 -7.99
C LEU A 266 -16.93 3.76 -7.62
N ILE A 267 -16.88 2.91 -6.58
CA ILE A 267 -18.02 2.15 -6.07
C ILE A 267 -19.11 3.10 -5.55
N GLU A 268 -18.73 4.05 -4.69
CA GLU A 268 -19.64 5.01 -4.09
C GLU A 268 -20.33 5.90 -5.15
N GLN A 269 -19.55 6.50 -6.07
CA GLN A 269 -20.10 7.34 -7.13
C GLN A 269 -20.96 6.56 -8.13
N GLY A 270 -20.68 5.28 -8.36
CA GLY A 270 -21.48 4.44 -9.23
C GLY A 270 -22.83 4.07 -8.63
N ASP A 271 -22.87 3.87 -7.30
CA ASP A 271 -24.10 3.67 -6.54
C ASP A 271 -24.95 4.95 -6.55
N GLU A 272 -24.35 6.11 -6.24
CA GLU A 272 -25.02 7.41 -6.29
C GLU A 272 -25.64 7.75 -7.65
N ARG A 273 -25.03 7.26 -8.74
CA ARG A 273 -25.50 7.48 -10.12
C ARG A 273 -26.40 6.36 -10.66
N GLY A 274 -26.63 5.31 -9.85
CA GLY A 274 -27.49 4.18 -10.22
C GLY A 274 -26.90 3.25 -11.27
N TYR A 275 -25.58 3.15 -11.39
CA TYR A 275 -24.91 2.17 -12.26
C TYR A 275 -24.85 0.77 -11.65
N TRP A 276 -24.91 0.71 -10.32
CA TRP A 276 -25.02 -0.51 -9.50
C TRP A 276 -25.63 -0.14 -8.14
N GLU A 277 -25.96 -1.14 -7.35
CA GLU A 277 -26.56 -0.96 -6.04
C GLU A 277 -25.71 -1.66 -4.97
N ILE A 278 -25.51 -0.98 -3.86
CA ILE A 278 -24.87 -1.51 -2.66
C ILE A 278 -25.95 -2.21 -1.84
N ASN A 279 -25.75 -3.49 -1.56
CA ASN A 279 -26.67 -4.26 -0.70
C ASN A 279 -26.34 -3.95 0.78
N TYR A 280 -26.89 -2.86 1.30
CA TYR A 280 -26.74 -2.55 2.72
C TYR A 280 -27.49 -3.58 3.58
N PRO A 281 -26.89 -4.12 4.64
CA PRO A 281 -27.61 -4.96 5.59
C PRO A 281 -28.75 -4.15 6.22
N GLU A 282 -29.93 -4.79 6.33
CA GLU A 282 -31.02 -4.14 7.07
C GLU A 282 -30.54 -3.75 8.49
N PRO A 283 -30.84 -2.54 8.98
CA PRO A 283 -30.49 -2.16 10.32
C PRO A 283 -31.16 -3.14 11.28
N ASP A 284 -30.39 -3.66 12.23
CA ASP A 284 -30.93 -4.51 13.28
C ASP A 284 -32.17 -3.85 13.88
N PRO A 285 -33.30 -4.56 14.03
CA PRO A 285 -34.49 -4.00 14.61
C PRO A 285 -34.12 -3.45 16.00
N VAL A 286 -34.32 -2.14 16.16
CA VAL A 286 -34.09 -1.45 17.43
C VAL A 286 -34.85 -2.25 18.48
N GLN A 287 -34.16 -2.88 19.40
CA GLN A 287 -34.79 -3.47 20.59
C GLN A 287 -35.44 -2.31 21.33
N GLU A 288 -36.77 -2.16 21.16
CA GLU A 288 -37.55 -1.26 22.00
C GLU A 288 -37.30 -1.72 23.42
N GLU A 289 -36.52 -0.92 24.12
CA GLU A 289 -36.28 -1.07 25.56
C GLU A 289 -37.66 -0.95 26.23
N ASN A 290 -38.25 -2.10 26.58
CA ASN A 290 -39.46 -2.16 27.38
C ASN A 290 -39.20 -1.37 28.66
N LYS A 291 -39.62 -0.12 28.70
CA LYS A 291 -39.85 0.61 29.91
C LYS A 291 -41.06 -0.07 30.58
N ASP A 292 -40.81 -1.15 31.31
CA ASP A 292 -41.76 -1.63 32.31
C ASP A 292 -41.95 -0.47 33.30
N GLU A 293 -43.08 0.14 33.21
CA GLU A 293 -43.64 1.01 34.22
C GLU A 293 -43.86 0.18 35.50
N GLY A 294 -42.87 0.25 36.39
CA GLY A 294 -43.02 -0.24 37.76
C GLY A 294 -43.98 0.68 38.54
N ASN A 295 -45.14 0.15 38.80
CA ASN A 295 -46.16 0.71 39.70
C ASN A 295 -45.79 0.48 41.17
#